data_22a1c171e8c2db279c512c80b1d227b8
#
_entry.id   22a1c171e8c2db279c512c80b1d227b8
#
_cell.length_a   1.000
_cell.length_b   1.000
_cell.length_c   1.000
_cell.angle_alpha   90.00
_cell.angle_beta   90.00
_cell.angle_gamma   90.00
#
_symmetry.space_group_name_H-M   'P 1'
#
loop_
_entity.id
_entity.type
_entity.pdbx_description
1 polymer ?
#
loop_
_entity_poly.entity_id
_entity_poly.type
_entity_poly.pdbx_seq_one_letter_code
_entity_poly.pdbx_strand_id
1 'polypeptide(L)'
;MRKNQVDVITLGCSKNLVDSEQLIRQFLANGYVVHHNSGAVNGEIVVLNTCGFIGDAQEESINMILKMVEAKKTGRIGQVYVMGCLTERFMDELKAEIPEVDGYYGKFNWKNLLTDLGKAYHNDPLGGNRSITTPAHYAYMKISEGCNRSCSYCAIPIITGKHKSRPMEDLVIEAQSLVASGVKEIQLIAQDLTFYGLDIYKKNSLAELLQRLSDVQGLEWLRLHYAYPADFPREILTVMRERENICNYLDIALQHISDPMLRAMRRRVTKAETYDLLRYMREEVPGIHLRTTLMTGHPGETEQDFEELLQFVRDIRFDRMGAFVYSHEMGTYAHETYADDIPLDVKQERMDRLMSTQEEIAAELNVAKIGRTFKTLIDRNEEEYFVGRTEYDSPEVDQEVLISKQDAPHLEVGNFYPVEITSADTFDLYGQLAQ
;
A
#
# COMPACT_ATOMS: atom_id res chain seq x y z
N MET A 1 8.49 29.57 -13.56
CA MET A 1 7.26 29.44 -12.77
C MET A 1 6.04 29.62 -13.69
N ARG A 2 5.12 28.70 -13.66
CA ARG A 2 3.85 28.76 -14.42
C ARG A 2 2.71 29.16 -13.50
N LYS A 3 2.03 30.27 -13.84
CA LYS A 3 0.91 30.80 -13.06
C LYS A 3 -0.32 29.88 -13.13
N ASN A 4 -1.11 29.86 -12.06
CA ASN A 4 -2.31 29.06 -11.91
C ASN A 4 -2.09 27.54 -12.09
N GLN A 5 -0.86 27.07 -11.83
CA GLN A 5 -0.50 25.65 -11.87
C GLN A 5 -0.01 25.19 -10.51
N VAL A 6 -0.41 23.98 -10.15
CA VAL A 6 -0.02 23.31 -8.92
C VAL A 6 0.67 21.99 -9.27
N ASP A 7 1.87 21.79 -8.75
CA ASP A 7 2.53 20.49 -8.75
C ASP A 7 2.29 19.81 -7.41
N VAL A 8 1.72 18.62 -7.43
CA VAL A 8 1.55 17.76 -6.25
C VAL A 8 2.53 16.60 -6.35
N ILE A 9 3.41 16.48 -5.37
CA ILE A 9 4.39 15.39 -5.28
C ILE A 9 3.99 14.52 -4.10
N THR A 10 3.73 13.25 -4.38
CA THR A 10 3.34 12.25 -3.38
C THR A 10 4.49 11.30 -3.11
N LEU A 11 4.91 11.22 -1.86
CA LEU A 11 5.91 10.29 -1.38
C LEU A 11 5.25 9.23 -0.46
N GLY A 12 5.85 8.06 -0.39
CA GLY A 12 5.40 6.98 0.49
C GLY A 12 4.34 6.07 -0.13
N CYS A 13 3.28 5.80 0.59
CA CYS A 13 2.37 4.67 0.33
C CYS A 13 1.05 5.07 -0.35
N SER A 14 0.29 4.04 -0.77
CA SER A 14 -1.06 4.19 -1.36
C SER A 14 -2.04 5.01 -0.49
N LYS A 15 -1.88 5.04 0.84
CA LYS A 15 -2.72 5.87 1.73
C LYS A 15 -2.44 7.36 1.53
N ASN A 16 -1.15 7.73 1.36
CA ASN A 16 -0.77 9.10 1.02
C ASN A 16 -1.26 9.48 -0.39
N LEU A 17 -1.23 8.53 -1.33
CA LEU A 17 -1.76 8.75 -2.67
C LEU A 17 -3.24 9.13 -2.64
N VAL A 18 -4.07 8.41 -1.88
CA VAL A 18 -5.49 8.75 -1.71
C VAL A 18 -5.67 10.16 -1.13
N ASP A 19 -4.84 10.57 -0.16
CA ASP A 19 -4.90 11.92 0.41
C ASP A 19 -4.50 12.99 -0.63
N SER A 20 -3.49 12.71 -1.46
CA SER A 20 -3.10 13.59 -2.57
C SER A 20 -4.19 13.72 -3.64
N GLU A 21 -4.85 12.63 -4.00
CA GLU A 21 -5.95 12.63 -4.98
C GLU A 21 -7.15 13.47 -4.50
N GLN A 22 -7.43 13.46 -3.19
CA GLN A 22 -8.42 14.34 -2.60
C GLN A 22 -8.00 15.81 -2.72
N LEU A 23 -6.74 16.12 -2.43
CA LEU A 23 -6.20 17.49 -2.57
C LEU A 23 -6.19 17.95 -4.03
N ILE A 24 -5.76 17.10 -4.95
CA ILE A 24 -5.76 17.38 -6.40
C ILE A 24 -7.18 17.74 -6.87
N ARG A 25 -8.19 16.98 -6.45
CA ARG A 25 -9.60 17.27 -6.76
C ARG A 25 -10.01 18.67 -6.28
N GLN A 26 -9.54 19.09 -5.11
CA GLN A 26 -9.84 20.41 -4.56
C GLN A 26 -9.16 21.54 -5.38
N PHE A 27 -7.93 21.37 -5.78
CA PHE A 27 -7.24 22.35 -6.63
C PHE A 27 -7.92 22.48 -8.00
N LEU A 28 -8.28 21.35 -8.63
CA LEU A 28 -9.04 21.34 -9.90
C LEU A 28 -10.38 22.05 -9.76
N ALA A 29 -11.12 21.79 -8.66
CA ALA A 29 -12.40 22.44 -8.39
C ALA A 29 -12.28 23.97 -8.15
N ASN A 30 -11.11 24.43 -7.72
CA ASN A 30 -10.79 25.86 -7.58
C ASN A 30 -10.13 26.47 -8.84
N GLY A 31 -10.16 25.75 -9.98
CA GLY A 31 -9.73 26.28 -11.28
C GLY A 31 -8.22 26.25 -11.53
N TYR A 32 -7.44 25.51 -10.75
CA TYR A 32 -6.02 25.30 -11.04
C TYR A 32 -5.82 24.17 -12.06
N VAL A 33 -4.73 24.27 -12.81
CA VAL A 33 -4.17 23.13 -13.56
C VAL A 33 -3.23 22.39 -12.63
N VAL A 34 -3.43 21.08 -12.46
CA VAL A 34 -2.67 20.26 -11.51
C VAL A 34 -1.82 19.25 -12.25
N HIS A 35 -0.56 19.12 -11.84
CA HIS A 35 0.38 18.10 -12.28
C HIS A 35 0.75 17.22 -11.07
N HIS A 36 0.65 15.90 -11.23
CA HIS A 36 0.98 14.95 -10.19
C HIS A 36 2.25 14.19 -10.56
N ASN A 37 3.21 14.14 -9.63
CA ASN A 37 4.50 13.46 -9.78
C ASN A 37 5.22 13.77 -11.12
N SER A 38 5.10 15.01 -11.59
CA SER A 38 5.69 15.44 -12.85
C SER A 38 7.22 15.49 -12.79
N GLY A 39 7.90 15.03 -13.84
CA GLY A 39 9.35 15.18 -13.97
C GLY A 39 9.82 16.66 -14.09
N ALA A 40 8.92 17.58 -14.44
CA ALA A 40 9.19 19.01 -14.64
C ALA A 40 8.35 19.87 -13.68
N VAL A 41 8.80 19.98 -12.44
CA VAL A 41 8.16 20.81 -11.41
C VAL A 41 8.48 22.29 -11.64
N ASN A 42 7.44 23.10 -11.95
CA ASN A 42 7.59 24.53 -12.26
C ASN A 42 6.31 25.36 -11.99
N GLY A 43 5.37 24.85 -11.22
CA GLY A 43 4.13 25.49 -10.84
C GLY A 43 4.29 26.73 -9.93
N GLU A 44 3.23 27.51 -9.84
CA GLU A 44 3.11 28.58 -8.86
C GLU A 44 3.07 28.04 -7.43
N ILE A 45 2.45 26.90 -7.25
CA ILE A 45 2.32 26.19 -5.98
C ILE A 45 2.89 24.79 -6.15
N VAL A 46 3.69 24.35 -5.19
CA VAL A 46 4.16 22.98 -5.05
C VAL A 46 3.70 22.43 -3.71
N VAL A 47 3.03 21.29 -3.70
CA VAL A 47 2.62 20.60 -2.47
C VAL A 47 3.31 19.25 -2.40
N LEU A 48 4.03 19.01 -1.30
CA LEU A 48 4.70 17.76 -0.99
C LEU A 48 3.88 17.01 0.03
N ASN A 49 3.34 15.83 -0.33
CA ASN A 49 2.73 14.90 0.59
C ASN A 49 3.79 13.87 1.00
N THR A 50 4.25 13.95 2.23
CA THR A 50 5.49 13.34 2.72
C THR A 50 5.23 12.09 3.55
N CYS A 51 6.20 11.15 3.54
CA CYS A 51 6.23 9.97 4.37
C CYS A 51 7.09 10.19 5.61
N GLY A 52 6.60 9.77 6.79
CA GLY A 52 7.31 9.89 8.08
C GLY A 52 7.40 8.56 8.81
N PHE A 53 7.26 7.43 8.09
CA PHE A 53 7.09 6.12 8.73
C PHE A 53 8.41 5.52 9.21
N ILE A 54 9.42 5.41 8.34
CA ILE A 54 10.76 4.85 8.64
C ILE A 54 11.86 5.80 8.14
N GLY A 55 13.07 5.66 8.67
CA GLY A 55 14.20 6.54 8.41
C GLY A 55 14.44 6.86 6.94
N ASP A 56 14.52 5.84 6.09
CA ASP A 56 14.76 6.01 4.64
C ASP A 56 13.67 6.85 3.96
N ALA A 57 12.41 6.63 4.29
CA ALA A 57 11.29 7.40 3.75
C ALA A 57 11.22 8.83 4.31
N GLN A 58 11.72 9.05 5.54
CA GLN A 58 11.89 10.37 6.12
C GLN A 58 12.99 11.13 5.38
N GLU A 59 14.14 10.49 5.13
CA GLU A 59 15.26 11.06 4.40
C GLU A 59 14.85 11.44 2.97
N GLU A 60 14.19 10.55 2.24
CA GLU A 60 13.63 10.85 0.92
C GLU A 60 12.73 12.08 0.95
N SER A 61 11.84 12.16 1.94
CA SER A 61 10.91 13.27 2.10
C SER A 61 11.65 14.59 2.40
N ILE A 62 12.63 14.58 3.30
CA ILE A 62 13.46 15.78 3.62
C ILE A 62 14.25 16.22 2.40
N ASN A 63 14.91 15.30 1.70
CA ASN A 63 15.67 15.60 0.49
C ASN A 63 14.79 16.24 -0.59
N MET A 64 13.53 15.77 -0.74
CA MET A 64 12.57 16.37 -1.68
C MET A 64 12.15 17.78 -1.24
N ILE A 65 11.92 18.02 0.05
CA ILE A 65 11.62 19.35 0.58
C ILE A 65 12.78 20.32 0.26
N LEU A 66 14.02 19.94 0.57
CA LEU A 66 15.20 20.76 0.29
C LEU A 66 15.36 21.05 -1.20
N LYS A 67 15.12 20.06 -2.06
CA LYS A 67 15.14 20.23 -3.53
C LYS A 67 14.10 21.26 -4.01
N MET A 68 12.90 21.26 -3.42
CA MET A 68 11.86 22.24 -3.78
C MET A 68 12.15 23.62 -3.21
N VAL A 69 12.73 23.72 -2.02
CA VAL A 69 13.21 25.00 -1.45
C VAL A 69 14.27 25.63 -2.36
N GLU A 70 15.23 24.85 -2.86
CA GLU A 70 16.22 25.35 -3.81
C GLU A 70 15.59 25.79 -5.15
N ALA A 71 14.60 25.04 -5.64
CA ALA A 71 13.84 25.41 -6.83
C ALA A 71 13.06 26.74 -6.63
N LYS A 72 12.57 27.02 -5.41
CA LYS A 72 11.93 28.28 -5.03
C LYS A 72 12.95 29.41 -5.01
N LYS A 73 14.11 29.22 -4.37
CA LYS A 73 15.21 30.24 -4.31
C LYS A 73 15.66 30.68 -5.71
N THR A 74 15.69 29.74 -6.66
CA THR A 74 16.05 30.05 -8.06
C THR A 74 14.91 30.62 -8.91
N GLY A 75 13.72 30.82 -8.34
CA GLY A 75 12.54 31.35 -9.03
C GLY A 75 11.88 30.37 -10.04
N ARG A 76 12.27 29.09 -10.03
CA ARG A 76 11.69 28.05 -10.90
C ARG A 76 10.26 27.75 -10.51
N ILE A 77 9.96 27.73 -9.20
CA ILE A 77 8.63 27.54 -8.62
C ILE A 77 8.26 28.74 -7.73
N GLY A 78 6.99 28.84 -7.35
CA GLY A 78 6.51 29.92 -6.49
C GLY A 78 6.57 29.55 -5.01
N GLN A 79 5.51 28.95 -4.50
CA GLN A 79 5.35 28.59 -3.10
C GLN A 79 5.51 27.09 -2.88
N VAL A 80 6.05 26.72 -1.72
CA VAL A 80 6.23 25.31 -1.30
C VAL A 80 5.43 25.04 -0.04
N TYR A 81 4.57 24.07 -0.09
CA TYR A 81 3.77 23.58 1.03
C TYR A 81 4.07 22.11 1.30
N VAL A 82 4.15 21.75 2.56
CA VAL A 82 4.47 20.36 2.97
C VAL A 82 3.36 19.85 3.85
N MET A 83 2.89 18.60 3.55
CA MET A 83 1.86 17.93 4.32
C MET A 83 2.21 16.43 4.49
N GLY A 84 1.42 15.72 5.28
CA GLY A 84 1.47 14.27 5.36
C GLY A 84 2.05 13.71 6.65
N CYS A 85 2.58 12.49 6.59
CA CYS A 85 3.01 11.74 7.77
C CYS A 85 4.27 12.33 8.42
N LEU A 86 5.21 12.87 7.64
CA LEU A 86 6.42 13.47 8.19
C LEU A 86 6.09 14.74 8.99
N THR A 87 5.26 15.61 8.41
CA THR A 87 4.81 16.83 9.09
C THR A 87 3.91 16.55 10.29
N GLU A 88 3.11 15.50 10.27
CA GLU A 88 2.33 15.10 11.45
C GLU A 88 3.23 14.70 12.63
N ARG A 89 4.38 14.09 12.33
CA ARG A 89 5.29 13.56 13.34
C ARG A 89 6.31 14.58 13.84
N PHE A 90 6.82 15.45 12.96
CA PHE A 90 7.97 16.31 13.18
C PHE A 90 7.71 17.77 12.80
N MET A 91 6.50 18.27 13.04
CA MET A 91 6.05 19.61 12.62
C MET A 91 6.96 20.74 13.13
N ASP A 92 7.31 20.71 14.40
CA ASP A 92 8.03 21.81 15.04
C ASP A 92 9.52 21.79 14.63
N GLU A 93 10.10 20.60 14.51
CA GLU A 93 11.47 20.41 14.03
C GLU A 93 11.61 20.87 12.58
N LEU A 94 10.68 20.49 11.70
CA LEU A 94 10.70 20.90 10.31
C LEU A 94 10.56 22.41 10.13
N LYS A 95 9.70 23.06 10.91
CA LYS A 95 9.56 24.51 10.91
C LYS A 95 10.81 25.24 11.37
N ALA A 96 11.52 24.67 12.35
CA ALA A 96 12.76 25.25 12.86
C ALA A 96 13.92 25.08 11.89
N GLU A 97 14.07 23.90 11.27
CA GLU A 97 15.19 23.53 10.43
C GLU A 97 15.04 23.99 8.96
N ILE A 98 13.80 24.08 8.45
CA ILE A 98 13.53 24.46 7.05
C ILE A 98 12.45 25.57 7.01
N PRO A 99 12.76 26.77 7.52
CA PRO A 99 11.80 27.89 7.60
C PRO A 99 11.42 28.49 6.24
N GLU A 100 12.09 28.11 5.16
CA GLU A 100 11.81 28.61 3.81
C GLU A 100 10.54 28.04 3.17
N VAL A 101 9.96 26.99 3.75
CA VAL A 101 8.67 26.40 3.34
C VAL A 101 7.55 27.37 3.72
N ASP A 102 6.60 27.62 2.82
CA ASP A 102 5.53 28.61 3.01
C ASP A 102 4.45 28.14 3.99
N GLY A 103 4.30 26.82 4.17
CA GLY A 103 3.38 26.26 5.16
C GLY A 103 3.55 24.77 5.35
N TYR A 104 3.36 24.34 6.61
CA TYR A 104 3.40 22.96 7.04
C TYR A 104 2.03 22.53 7.56
N TYR A 105 1.52 21.39 7.08
CA TYR A 105 0.23 20.85 7.46
C TYR A 105 0.37 19.39 7.87
N GLY A 106 -0.26 19.00 8.96
CA GLY A 106 -0.33 17.60 9.36
C GLY A 106 -1.19 16.79 8.40
N LYS A 107 -1.14 15.47 8.54
CA LYS A 107 -1.91 14.52 7.74
C LYS A 107 -3.42 14.81 7.73
N PHE A 108 -3.97 15.29 8.85
CA PHE A 108 -5.40 15.54 8.99
C PHE A 108 -5.81 17.00 8.73
N ASN A 109 -4.84 17.91 8.63
CA ASN A 109 -5.06 19.35 8.56
C ASN A 109 -4.81 19.94 7.15
N TRP A 110 -4.59 19.09 6.16
CA TRP A 110 -4.30 19.54 4.78
C TRP A 110 -5.41 20.44 4.18
N LYS A 111 -6.64 20.34 4.67
CA LYS A 111 -7.74 21.22 4.27
C LYS A 111 -7.47 22.69 4.63
N ASN A 112 -6.67 22.94 5.67
CA ASN A 112 -6.30 24.29 6.07
C ASN A 112 -5.44 24.98 4.99
N LEU A 113 -4.68 24.22 4.20
CA LEU A 113 -3.95 24.74 3.05
C LEU A 113 -4.88 25.47 2.08
N LEU A 114 -6.08 24.94 1.81
CA LEU A 114 -7.05 25.61 0.93
C LEU A 114 -7.51 26.92 1.55
N THR A 115 -7.79 26.94 2.85
CA THR A 115 -8.20 28.14 3.58
C THR A 115 -7.11 29.21 3.53
N ASP A 116 -5.86 28.85 3.77
CA ASP A 116 -4.70 29.76 3.76
C ASP A 116 -4.44 30.32 2.36
N LEU A 117 -4.77 29.54 1.31
CA LEU A 117 -4.76 30.00 -0.08
C LEU A 117 -6.02 30.81 -0.48
N GLY A 118 -6.97 31.03 0.44
CA GLY A 118 -8.23 31.72 0.15
C GLY A 118 -9.17 30.93 -0.77
N LYS A 119 -9.11 29.58 -0.71
CA LYS A 119 -9.88 28.69 -1.57
C LYS A 119 -10.98 27.96 -0.80
N ALA A 120 -12.07 27.63 -1.49
CA ALA A 120 -13.18 26.88 -0.92
C ALA A 120 -12.93 25.37 -0.96
N TYR A 121 -13.45 24.67 0.03
CA TYR A 121 -13.55 23.21 -0.03
C TYR A 121 -14.84 22.79 -0.74
N HIS A 122 -14.71 21.96 -1.77
CA HIS A 122 -15.81 21.45 -2.57
C HIS A 122 -16.08 19.98 -2.23
N ASN A 123 -17.25 19.69 -1.66
CA ASN A 123 -17.69 18.33 -1.39
C ASN A 123 -18.65 17.86 -2.49
N ASP A 124 -18.43 16.63 -2.98
CA ASP A 124 -19.33 15.95 -3.91
C ASP A 124 -20.05 14.82 -3.17
N PRO A 125 -21.36 14.95 -2.91
CA PRO A 125 -22.14 13.93 -2.21
C PRO A 125 -22.30 12.63 -2.99
N LEU A 126 -22.00 12.63 -4.30
CA LEU A 126 -22.04 11.44 -5.16
C LEU A 126 -20.72 10.66 -5.21
N GLY A 127 -19.79 10.96 -4.29
CA GLY A 127 -18.53 10.23 -4.14
C GLY A 127 -17.37 10.71 -5.01
N GLY A 128 -17.56 11.72 -5.88
CA GLY A 128 -16.53 12.30 -6.75
C GLY A 128 -15.55 13.23 -6.01
N ASN A 129 -15.10 12.85 -4.82
CA ASN A 129 -14.23 13.66 -3.96
C ASN A 129 -12.75 13.46 -4.22
N ARG A 130 -12.36 12.66 -5.23
CA ARG A 130 -10.99 12.38 -5.61
C ARG A 130 -10.76 12.53 -7.10
N SER A 131 -9.55 12.90 -7.50
CA SER A 131 -9.06 12.79 -8.88
C SER A 131 -8.06 11.66 -8.92
N ILE A 132 -8.45 10.53 -9.50
CA ILE A 132 -7.64 9.33 -9.57
C ILE A 132 -6.38 9.58 -10.39
N THR A 133 -5.23 9.20 -9.85
CA THR A 133 -3.91 9.38 -10.44
C THR A 133 -3.23 8.07 -10.82
N THR A 134 -3.77 6.94 -10.39
CA THR A 134 -3.43 5.62 -10.92
C THR A 134 -3.92 5.46 -12.37
N PRO A 135 -3.47 4.45 -13.11
CA PRO A 135 -4.13 4.03 -14.35
C PRO A 135 -5.64 3.91 -14.17
N ALA A 136 -6.40 4.29 -15.21
CA ALA A 136 -7.85 4.48 -15.11
C ALA A 136 -8.65 3.22 -14.67
N HIS A 137 -8.06 2.04 -14.80
CA HIS A 137 -8.71 0.75 -14.55
C HIS A 137 -8.57 0.24 -13.10
N TYR A 138 -7.72 0.85 -12.26
CA TYR A 138 -7.69 0.51 -10.84
C TYR A 138 -7.59 1.74 -9.93
N ALA A 139 -8.04 1.60 -8.69
CA ALA A 139 -7.94 2.64 -7.68
C ALA A 139 -7.75 2.04 -6.28
N TYR A 140 -7.02 2.75 -5.42
CA TYR A 140 -6.99 2.45 -4.00
C TYR A 140 -8.21 3.03 -3.30
N MET A 141 -8.81 2.31 -2.36
CA MET A 141 -9.90 2.80 -1.53
C MET A 141 -9.56 2.64 -0.06
N LYS A 142 -9.39 3.75 0.63
CA LYS A 142 -9.06 3.78 2.06
C LYS A 142 -10.33 3.64 2.88
N ILE A 143 -10.49 2.49 3.58
CA ILE A 143 -11.72 2.18 4.36
C ILE A 143 -11.67 2.66 5.81
N SER A 144 -10.48 2.92 6.32
CA SER A 144 -10.26 3.46 7.66
C SER A 144 -8.94 4.21 7.75
N GLU A 145 -8.75 4.95 8.83
CA GLU A 145 -7.50 5.65 9.15
C GLU A 145 -7.12 5.35 10.60
N GLY A 146 -5.81 5.27 10.90
CA GLY A 146 -5.31 4.97 12.23
C GLY A 146 -5.27 3.49 12.58
N CYS A 147 -4.59 3.15 13.68
CA CYS A 147 -4.41 1.77 14.11
C CYS A 147 -4.44 1.65 15.63
N ASN A 148 -5.17 0.67 16.15
CA ASN A 148 -5.22 0.36 17.58
C ASN A 148 -4.27 -0.75 18.00
N ARG A 149 -3.48 -1.30 17.06
CA ARG A 149 -2.43 -2.28 17.41
C ARG A 149 -1.29 -1.57 18.12
N SER A 150 -0.67 -2.29 19.03
CA SER A 150 0.42 -1.77 19.89
C SER A 150 1.76 -2.41 19.54
N CYS A 151 2.03 -2.66 18.25
CA CYS A 151 3.29 -3.24 17.80
C CYS A 151 4.46 -2.36 18.23
N SER A 152 5.46 -2.97 18.88
CA SER A 152 6.53 -2.23 19.57
C SER A 152 7.35 -1.32 18.67
N TYR A 153 7.53 -1.69 17.43
CA TYR A 153 8.37 -1.03 16.42
C TYR A 153 7.61 0.02 15.59
N CYS A 154 6.29 0.13 15.75
CA CYS A 154 5.46 0.81 14.76
C CYS A 154 5.11 2.25 15.19
N ALA A 155 5.48 3.21 14.33
CA ALA A 155 5.15 4.62 14.51
C ALA A 155 3.73 5.01 14.05
N ILE A 156 2.98 4.12 13.41
CA ILE A 156 1.64 4.43 12.87
C ILE A 156 0.69 5.02 13.92
N PRO A 157 0.55 4.46 15.14
CA PRO A 157 -0.35 5.06 16.13
C PRO A 157 0.05 6.49 16.54
N ILE A 158 1.33 6.83 16.46
CA ILE A 158 1.85 8.17 16.75
C ILE A 158 1.46 9.14 15.62
N ILE A 159 1.53 8.68 14.37
CA ILE A 159 1.28 9.50 13.17
C ILE A 159 -0.22 9.64 12.90
N THR A 160 -0.97 8.53 12.95
CA THR A 160 -2.36 8.50 12.46
C THR A 160 -3.41 8.37 13.57
N GLY A 161 -2.94 8.20 14.82
CA GLY A 161 -3.82 8.06 15.98
C GLY A 161 -4.62 6.75 15.99
N LYS A 162 -5.73 6.77 16.72
CA LYS A 162 -6.62 5.62 16.89
C LYS A 162 -7.37 5.31 15.59
N HIS A 163 -7.68 4.03 15.41
CA HIS A 163 -8.48 3.54 14.29
C HIS A 163 -9.84 4.23 14.20
N LYS A 164 -10.17 4.69 12.98
CA LYS A 164 -11.45 5.31 12.63
C LYS A 164 -11.92 4.72 11.30
N SER A 165 -12.98 3.93 11.34
CA SER A 165 -13.62 3.38 10.16
C SER A 165 -14.43 4.46 9.43
N ARG A 166 -14.49 4.36 8.12
CA ARG A 166 -15.45 5.12 7.31
C ARG A 166 -16.79 4.39 7.27
N PRO A 167 -17.93 5.10 7.25
CA PRO A 167 -19.24 4.48 7.09
C PRO A 167 -19.32 3.62 5.84
N MET A 168 -19.99 2.47 5.94
CA MET A 168 -20.09 1.50 4.84
C MET A 168 -20.82 2.08 3.65
N GLU A 169 -21.84 2.89 3.89
CA GLU A 169 -22.63 3.57 2.87
C GLU A 169 -21.75 4.52 2.03
N ASP A 170 -20.88 5.30 2.69
CA ASP A 170 -19.94 6.21 2.01
C ASP A 170 -18.94 5.44 1.12
N LEU A 171 -18.49 4.27 1.59
CA LEU A 171 -17.58 3.42 0.83
C LEU A 171 -18.26 2.80 -0.40
N VAL A 172 -19.52 2.40 -0.28
CA VAL A 172 -20.30 1.88 -1.42
C VAL A 172 -20.54 2.99 -2.46
N ILE A 173 -20.89 4.20 -2.02
CA ILE A 173 -21.06 5.36 -2.91
C ILE A 173 -19.75 5.68 -3.64
N GLU A 174 -18.62 5.68 -2.92
CA GLU A 174 -17.31 5.91 -3.54
C GLU A 174 -16.97 4.80 -4.55
N ALA A 175 -17.21 3.53 -4.22
CA ALA A 175 -16.97 2.40 -5.12
C ALA A 175 -17.81 2.53 -6.42
N GLN A 176 -19.09 2.88 -6.29
CA GLN A 176 -19.97 3.13 -7.44
C GLN A 176 -19.44 4.27 -8.32
N SER A 177 -18.99 5.36 -7.71
CA SER A 177 -18.40 6.50 -8.42
C SER A 177 -17.11 6.12 -9.15
N LEU A 178 -16.23 5.33 -8.51
CA LEU A 178 -14.99 4.83 -9.12
C LEU A 178 -15.30 3.93 -10.32
N VAL A 179 -16.19 2.97 -10.17
CA VAL A 179 -16.59 2.07 -11.27
C VAL A 179 -17.24 2.84 -12.41
N ALA A 180 -18.12 3.81 -12.12
CA ALA A 180 -18.72 4.67 -13.14
C ALA A 180 -17.70 5.51 -13.92
N SER A 181 -16.53 5.80 -13.32
CA SER A 181 -15.41 6.49 -14.00
C SER A 181 -14.49 5.55 -14.80
N GLY A 182 -14.75 4.24 -14.80
CA GLY A 182 -13.99 3.24 -15.57
C GLY A 182 -13.07 2.33 -14.75
N VAL A 183 -13.03 2.49 -13.43
CA VAL A 183 -12.25 1.61 -12.54
C VAL A 183 -12.85 0.21 -12.55
N LYS A 184 -12.04 -0.79 -12.80
CA LYS A 184 -12.41 -2.22 -12.82
C LYS A 184 -11.90 -2.97 -11.60
N GLU A 185 -10.86 -2.47 -10.96
CA GLU A 185 -10.29 -3.05 -9.75
C GLU A 185 -10.20 -2.02 -8.63
N ILE A 186 -10.68 -2.40 -7.43
CA ILE A 186 -10.53 -1.61 -6.20
C ILE A 186 -9.60 -2.33 -5.25
N GLN A 187 -8.53 -1.63 -4.84
CA GLN A 187 -7.57 -2.05 -3.82
C GLN A 187 -8.03 -1.52 -2.46
N LEU A 188 -8.55 -2.38 -1.58
CA LEU A 188 -8.93 -1.97 -0.23
C LEU A 188 -7.69 -1.80 0.64
N ILE A 189 -7.51 -0.61 1.19
CA ILE A 189 -6.37 -0.26 2.03
C ILE A 189 -6.81 0.34 3.37
N ALA A 190 -6.01 0.06 4.40
CA ALA A 190 -6.06 0.65 5.73
C ALA A 190 -4.67 0.49 6.39
N GLN A 191 -4.50 0.89 7.63
CA GLN A 191 -3.37 0.46 8.44
C GLN A 191 -3.57 -0.97 8.99
N ASP A 192 -4.82 -1.35 9.21
CA ASP A 192 -5.26 -2.70 9.54
C ASP A 192 -6.72 -2.88 9.08
N LEU A 193 -6.94 -3.66 8.02
CA LEU A 193 -8.29 -3.96 7.52
C LEU A 193 -9.13 -4.73 8.53
N THR A 194 -8.47 -5.62 9.31
CA THR A 194 -9.18 -6.54 10.21
C THR A 194 -9.87 -5.86 11.39
N PHE A 195 -9.63 -4.54 11.58
CA PHE A 195 -10.28 -3.74 12.61
C PHE A 195 -11.55 -3.01 12.14
N TYR A 196 -11.87 -3.10 10.84
CA TYR A 196 -12.98 -2.34 10.26
C TYR A 196 -14.32 -2.60 10.95
N GLY A 197 -14.98 -1.51 11.33
CA GLY A 197 -16.33 -1.50 11.90
C GLY A 197 -16.39 -1.62 13.43
N LEU A 198 -15.32 -2.05 14.09
CA LEU A 198 -15.31 -2.22 15.55
C LEU A 198 -15.61 -0.92 16.32
N ASP A 199 -15.18 0.22 15.80
CA ASP A 199 -15.40 1.54 16.40
C ASP A 199 -16.82 2.07 16.17
N ILE A 200 -17.37 1.96 14.97
CA ILE A 200 -18.66 2.54 14.60
C ILE A 200 -19.82 1.55 14.73
N TYR A 201 -19.65 0.27 14.37
CA TYR A 201 -20.71 -0.74 14.41
C TYR A 201 -20.66 -1.67 15.63
N LYS A 202 -19.60 -1.55 16.48
CA LYS A 202 -19.37 -2.40 17.67
C LYS A 202 -19.18 -3.89 17.37
N LYS A 203 -18.93 -4.24 16.11
CA LYS A 203 -18.60 -5.58 15.62
C LYS A 203 -17.62 -5.47 14.46
N ASN A 204 -16.85 -6.54 14.20
CA ASN A 204 -16.12 -6.61 12.96
C ASN A 204 -17.11 -6.63 11.80
N SER A 205 -16.93 -5.76 10.83
CA SER A 205 -17.87 -5.58 9.71
C SER A 205 -17.18 -5.66 8.35
N LEU A 206 -15.94 -6.17 8.32
CA LEU A 206 -15.21 -6.28 7.06
C LEU A 206 -15.89 -7.25 6.09
N ALA A 207 -16.35 -8.42 6.56
CA ALA A 207 -17.06 -9.39 5.72
C ALA A 207 -18.34 -8.78 5.09
N GLU A 208 -19.14 -8.03 5.88
CA GLU A 208 -20.32 -7.32 5.38
C GLU A 208 -19.94 -6.24 4.34
N LEU A 209 -18.87 -5.49 4.60
CA LEU A 209 -18.37 -4.51 3.64
C LEU A 209 -17.96 -5.16 2.33
N LEU A 210 -17.22 -6.26 2.37
CA LEU A 210 -16.80 -7.02 1.18
C LEU A 210 -18.00 -7.49 0.34
N GLN A 211 -19.03 -8.02 0.98
CA GLN A 211 -20.26 -8.41 0.30
C GLN A 211 -20.89 -7.23 -0.44
N ARG A 212 -21.09 -6.09 0.25
CA ARG A 212 -21.70 -4.89 -0.36
C ARG A 212 -20.86 -4.29 -1.49
N LEU A 213 -19.53 -4.30 -1.35
CA LEU A 213 -18.63 -3.80 -2.40
C LEU A 213 -18.61 -4.75 -3.60
N SER A 214 -18.60 -6.08 -3.36
CA SER A 214 -18.65 -7.06 -4.44
C SER A 214 -19.96 -7.03 -5.24
N ASP A 215 -21.04 -6.50 -4.66
CA ASP A 215 -22.32 -6.30 -5.34
C ASP A 215 -22.34 -5.04 -6.24
N VAL A 216 -21.29 -4.20 -6.24
CA VAL A 216 -21.21 -3.02 -7.10
C VAL A 216 -21.06 -3.46 -8.56
N GLN A 217 -22.08 -3.16 -9.37
CA GLN A 217 -22.13 -3.59 -10.76
C GLN A 217 -20.98 -2.97 -11.57
N GLY A 218 -20.22 -3.80 -12.26
CA GLY A 218 -19.07 -3.41 -13.08
C GLY A 218 -17.73 -3.47 -12.35
N LEU A 219 -17.72 -3.79 -11.04
CA LEU A 219 -16.50 -4.09 -10.32
C LEU A 219 -16.04 -5.51 -10.64
N GLU A 220 -14.89 -5.63 -11.30
CA GLU A 220 -14.34 -6.91 -11.75
C GLU A 220 -13.39 -7.54 -10.74
N TRP A 221 -12.64 -6.73 -9.96
CA TRP A 221 -11.72 -7.18 -8.92
C TRP A 221 -11.80 -6.29 -7.67
N LEU A 222 -11.88 -6.96 -6.52
CA LEU A 222 -11.76 -6.38 -5.19
C LEU A 222 -10.60 -7.07 -4.45
N ARG A 223 -9.56 -6.32 -4.09
CA ARG A 223 -8.34 -6.85 -3.49
C ARG A 223 -8.12 -6.31 -2.08
N LEU A 224 -7.63 -7.17 -1.17
CA LEU A 224 -7.43 -6.84 0.24
C LEU A 224 -5.95 -6.69 0.58
N HIS A 225 -5.60 -5.56 1.23
CA HIS A 225 -4.25 -5.26 1.69
C HIS A 225 -4.20 -4.98 3.19
N TYR A 226 -3.06 -5.32 3.82
CA TYR A 226 -2.76 -4.97 5.21
C TYR A 226 -3.68 -5.63 6.25
N ALA A 227 -3.86 -6.94 6.15
CA ALA A 227 -4.49 -7.73 7.20
C ALA A 227 -3.54 -7.96 8.38
N TYR A 228 -4.10 -8.16 9.56
CA TYR A 228 -3.36 -8.46 10.77
C TYR A 228 -3.70 -9.87 11.28
N PRO A 229 -2.73 -10.68 11.77
CA PRO A 229 -2.98 -12.08 12.09
C PRO A 229 -3.78 -12.30 13.38
N ALA A 230 -3.59 -11.48 14.43
CA ALA A 230 -4.31 -11.67 15.69
C ALA A 230 -5.77 -11.22 15.56
N ASP A 231 -6.68 -12.04 16.09
CA ASP A 231 -8.12 -11.82 16.02
C ASP A 231 -8.65 -11.67 14.57
N PHE A 232 -8.04 -12.42 13.65
CA PHE A 232 -8.40 -12.37 12.24
C PHE A 232 -9.87 -12.79 12.03
N PRO A 233 -10.69 -11.97 11.37
CA PRO A 233 -12.11 -12.26 11.14
C PRO A 233 -12.27 -13.32 10.04
N ARG A 234 -12.42 -14.58 10.44
CA ARG A 234 -12.43 -15.75 9.53
C ARG A 234 -13.56 -15.71 8.51
N GLU A 235 -14.63 -14.98 8.81
CA GLU A 235 -15.80 -14.81 7.93
C GLU A 235 -15.43 -14.17 6.58
N ILE A 236 -14.35 -13.41 6.51
CA ILE A 236 -13.89 -12.83 5.24
C ILE A 236 -13.46 -13.89 4.23
N LEU A 237 -12.89 -15.01 4.70
CA LEU A 237 -12.47 -16.10 3.83
C LEU A 237 -13.67 -16.80 3.17
N THR A 238 -14.79 -16.92 3.90
CA THR A 238 -16.04 -17.43 3.33
C THR A 238 -16.54 -16.51 2.22
N VAL A 239 -16.52 -15.20 2.45
CA VAL A 239 -16.93 -14.20 1.44
C VAL A 239 -15.98 -14.24 0.23
N MET A 240 -14.67 -14.33 0.44
CA MET A 240 -13.70 -14.48 -0.65
C MET A 240 -13.96 -15.70 -1.51
N ARG A 241 -14.25 -16.85 -0.89
CA ARG A 241 -14.57 -18.09 -1.62
C ARG A 241 -15.88 -17.99 -2.41
N GLU A 242 -16.88 -17.28 -1.90
CA GLU A 242 -18.23 -17.19 -2.48
C GLU A 242 -18.39 -16.11 -3.54
N ARG A 243 -17.46 -15.18 -3.66
CA ARG A 243 -17.53 -14.00 -4.54
C ARG A 243 -16.39 -14.00 -5.55
N GLU A 244 -16.69 -14.34 -6.79
CA GLU A 244 -15.71 -14.48 -7.88
C GLU A 244 -14.93 -13.18 -8.21
N ASN A 245 -15.48 -12.02 -7.87
CA ASN A 245 -14.81 -10.74 -8.07
C ASN A 245 -13.98 -10.27 -6.87
N ILE A 246 -13.88 -11.07 -5.79
CA ILE A 246 -12.89 -10.83 -4.74
C ILE A 246 -11.67 -11.67 -5.06
N CYS A 247 -10.53 -11.00 -5.27
CA CYS A 247 -9.30 -11.68 -5.62
C CYS A 247 -8.88 -12.71 -4.57
N ASN A 248 -8.49 -13.90 -4.99
CA ASN A 248 -7.92 -14.93 -4.12
C ASN A 248 -6.49 -14.55 -3.70
N TYR A 249 -6.35 -13.39 -3.09
CA TYR A 249 -5.12 -12.76 -2.68
C TYR A 249 -5.32 -12.08 -1.32
N LEU A 250 -4.40 -12.30 -0.39
CA LEU A 250 -4.43 -11.64 0.91
C LEU A 250 -3.02 -11.22 1.35
N ASP A 251 -2.85 -9.92 1.57
CA ASP A 251 -1.64 -9.36 2.17
C ASP A 251 -1.79 -9.33 3.70
N ILE A 252 -1.03 -10.19 4.39
CA ILE A 252 -1.06 -10.33 5.84
C ILE A 252 0.32 -10.07 6.44
N ALA A 253 0.45 -8.98 7.21
CA ALA A 253 1.71 -8.55 7.80
C ALA A 253 2.07 -9.40 9.03
N LEU A 254 2.88 -10.43 8.87
CA LEU A 254 3.28 -11.36 9.96
C LEU A 254 4.46 -10.84 10.77
N GLN A 255 5.44 -10.24 10.13
CA GLN A 255 6.65 -9.63 10.66
C GLN A 255 7.69 -10.64 11.17
N HIS A 256 7.30 -11.61 11.97
CA HIS A 256 8.15 -12.68 12.51
C HIS A 256 7.34 -13.93 12.86
N ILE A 257 8.02 -15.02 13.30
CA ILE A 257 7.38 -16.27 13.70
C ILE A 257 7.83 -16.78 15.07
N SER A 258 9.03 -16.43 15.52
CA SER A 258 9.53 -16.87 16.82
C SER A 258 8.69 -16.27 17.95
N ASP A 259 8.25 -17.08 18.90
CA ASP A 259 7.42 -16.63 20.03
C ASP A 259 8.09 -15.57 20.91
N PRO A 260 9.42 -15.63 21.20
CA PRO A 260 10.11 -14.53 21.87
C PRO A 260 10.02 -13.22 21.10
N MET A 261 10.21 -13.26 19.77
CA MET A 261 10.14 -12.06 18.93
C MET A 261 8.72 -11.54 18.79
N LEU A 262 7.72 -12.40 18.57
CA LEU A 262 6.32 -12.01 18.53
C LEU A 262 5.88 -11.30 19.82
N ARG A 263 6.37 -11.75 20.99
CA ARG A 263 6.15 -11.08 22.28
C ARG A 263 6.84 -9.73 22.36
N ALA A 264 8.13 -9.66 21.99
CA ALA A 264 8.90 -8.41 21.99
C ALA A 264 8.32 -7.39 21.02
N MET A 265 7.85 -7.83 19.86
CA MET A 265 7.14 -7.03 18.85
C MET A 265 5.70 -6.69 19.27
N ARG A 266 5.18 -7.27 20.36
CA ARG A 266 3.80 -7.08 20.87
C ARG A 266 2.73 -7.47 19.85
N ARG A 267 2.95 -8.57 19.13
CA ARG A 267 2.08 -9.00 18.01
C ARG A 267 0.77 -9.67 18.46
N ARG A 268 0.67 -10.11 19.71
CA ARG A 268 -0.52 -10.78 20.29
C ARG A 268 -0.97 -12.01 19.51
N VAL A 269 -0.04 -12.72 18.94
CA VAL A 269 -0.22 -14.00 18.25
C VAL A 269 0.99 -14.86 18.53
N THR A 270 0.81 -16.16 18.58
CA THR A 270 1.89 -17.15 18.76
C THR A 270 2.27 -17.78 17.43
N LYS A 271 3.42 -18.46 17.41
CA LYS A 271 3.88 -19.30 16.30
C LYS A 271 2.79 -20.30 15.89
N ALA A 272 2.24 -21.05 16.86
CA ALA A 272 1.23 -22.08 16.60
C ALA A 272 -0.04 -21.48 15.98
N GLU A 273 -0.56 -20.38 16.53
CA GLU A 273 -1.74 -19.68 16.01
C GLU A 273 -1.51 -19.15 14.59
N THR A 274 -0.28 -18.68 14.29
CA THR A 274 0.07 -18.19 12.95
C THR A 274 0.05 -19.31 11.92
N TYR A 275 0.69 -20.47 12.22
CA TYR A 275 0.66 -21.63 11.33
C TYR A 275 -0.77 -22.14 11.13
N ASP A 276 -1.59 -22.23 12.21
CA ASP A 276 -2.99 -22.65 12.12
C ASP A 276 -3.83 -21.71 11.26
N LEU A 277 -3.62 -20.39 11.39
CA LEU A 277 -4.33 -19.39 10.59
C LEU A 277 -4.00 -19.53 9.10
N LEU A 278 -2.70 -19.64 8.75
CA LEU A 278 -2.29 -19.75 7.34
C LEU A 278 -2.75 -21.05 6.70
N ARG A 279 -2.72 -22.16 7.44
CA ARG A 279 -3.30 -23.42 7.00
C ARG A 279 -4.80 -23.28 6.75
N TYR A 280 -5.54 -22.72 7.70
CA TYR A 280 -6.97 -22.47 7.58
C TYR A 280 -7.31 -21.59 6.37
N MET A 281 -6.53 -20.54 6.09
CA MET A 281 -6.72 -19.71 4.91
C MET A 281 -6.64 -20.52 3.61
N ARG A 282 -5.65 -21.39 3.48
CA ARG A 282 -5.47 -22.25 2.28
C ARG A 282 -6.52 -23.34 2.15
N GLU A 283 -7.06 -23.83 3.27
CA GLU A 283 -8.17 -24.80 3.28
C GLU A 283 -9.50 -24.14 2.88
N GLU A 284 -9.80 -22.95 3.41
CA GLU A 284 -11.06 -22.24 3.15
C GLU A 284 -11.12 -21.60 1.75
N VAL A 285 -9.99 -21.12 1.24
CA VAL A 285 -9.89 -20.47 -0.09
C VAL A 285 -8.82 -21.22 -0.90
N PRO A 286 -9.18 -22.35 -1.56
CA PRO A 286 -8.23 -23.10 -2.36
C PRO A 286 -7.58 -22.24 -3.44
N GLY A 287 -6.26 -22.26 -3.50
CA GLY A 287 -5.48 -21.43 -4.45
C GLY A 287 -5.27 -19.98 -4.01
N ILE A 288 -5.59 -19.61 -2.77
CA ILE A 288 -5.28 -18.28 -2.26
C ILE A 288 -3.78 -18.00 -2.32
N HIS A 289 -3.41 -16.87 -2.87
CA HIS A 289 -2.05 -16.34 -2.82
C HIS A 289 -1.87 -15.50 -1.55
N LEU A 290 -0.92 -15.90 -0.73
CA LEU A 290 -0.59 -15.23 0.52
C LEU A 290 0.65 -14.35 0.33
N ARG A 291 0.46 -13.05 0.51
CA ARG A 291 1.54 -12.07 0.60
C ARG A 291 1.83 -11.77 2.06
N THR A 292 3.10 -11.64 2.39
CA THR A 292 3.51 -11.21 3.73
C THR A 292 4.67 -10.23 3.68
N THR A 293 4.87 -9.55 4.81
CA THR A 293 6.05 -8.74 5.07
C THR A 293 6.68 -9.21 6.37
N LEU A 294 7.99 -9.44 6.35
CA LEU A 294 8.78 -9.89 7.48
C LEU A 294 9.84 -8.86 7.86
N MET A 295 10.31 -8.92 9.09
CA MET A 295 11.30 -7.99 9.64
C MET A 295 12.48 -8.77 10.22
N THR A 296 13.71 -8.33 9.96
CA THR A 296 14.92 -8.87 10.53
C THR A 296 15.59 -7.85 11.46
N GLY A 297 16.27 -8.33 12.49
CA GLY A 297 17.07 -7.48 13.36
C GLY A 297 16.29 -6.63 14.34
N HIS A 298 15.08 -7.03 14.74
CA HIS A 298 14.41 -6.40 15.90
C HIS A 298 15.27 -6.65 17.16
N PRO A 299 15.42 -5.64 18.07
CA PRO A 299 16.20 -5.80 19.28
C PRO A 299 15.95 -7.11 20.02
N GLY A 300 17.03 -7.80 20.37
CA GLY A 300 16.99 -9.09 21.03
C GLY A 300 16.75 -10.31 20.12
N GLU A 301 16.66 -10.16 18.80
CA GLU A 301 16.56 -11.28 17.86
C GLU A 301 17.84 -12.10 17.86
N THR A 302 17.76 -13.35 18.30
CA THR A 302 18.88 -14.30 18.30
C THR A 302 19.03 -14.98 16.94
N GLU A 303 20.15 -15.64 16.71
CA GLU A 303 20.34 -16.47 15.52
C GLU A 303 19.30 -17.62 15.46
N GLN A 304 18.93 -18.18 16.60
CA GLN A 304 17.89 -19.20 16.66
C GLN A 304 16.52 -18.66 16.24
N ASP A 305 16.16 -17.44 16.66
CA ASP A 305 14.91 -16.79 16.25
C ASP A 305 14.89 -16.55 14.75
N PHE A 306 16.01 -16.14 14.19
CA PHE A 306 16.14 -15.93 12.74
C PHE A 306 16.07 -17.24 11.95
N GLU A 307 16.75 -18.32 12.42
CA GLU A 307 16.63 -19.64 11.77
C GLU A 307 15.20 -20.19 11.82
N GLU A 308 14.45 -19.94 12.90
CA GLU A 308 13.01 -20.25 12.94
C GLU A 308 12.22 -19.46 11.90
N LEU A 309 12.56 -18.19 11.69
CA LEU A 309 11.92 -17.34 10.67
C LEU A 309 12.22 -17.87 9.26
N LEU A 310 13.46 -18.24 9.00
CA LEU A 310 13.89 -18.80 7.71
C LEU A 310 13.20 -20.15 7.43
N GLN A 311 13.10 -21.01 8.45
CA GLN A 311 12.38 -22.29 8.33
C GLN A 311 10.88 -22.07 8.07
N PHE A 312 10.27 -21.08 8.72
CA PHE A 312 8.88 -20.70 8.49
C PHE A 312 8.60 -20.32 7.04
N VAL A 313 9.48 -19.56 6.40
CA VAL A 313 9.35 -19.21 4.97
C VAL A 313 9.40 -20.45 4.09
N ARG A 314 10.31 -21.39 4.40
CA ARG A 314 10.41 -22.67 3.68
C ARG A 314 9.17 -23.55 3.85
N ASP A 315 8.57 -23.58 5.05
CA ASP A 315 7.40 -24.37 5.36
C ASP A 315 6.14 -23.83 4.71
N ILE A 316 5.93 -22.52 4.81
CA ILE A 316 4.71 -21.87 4.31
C ILE A 316 4.76 -21.65 2.80
N ARG A 317 5.94 -21.36 2.24
CA ARG A 317 6.11 -21.07 0.82
C ARG A 317 5.16 -19.95 0.37
N PHE A 318 5.42 -18.75 0.87
CA PHE A 318 4.60 -17.59 0.49
C PHE A 318 4.65 -17.33 -1.00
N ASP A 319 3.50 -16.98 -1.57
CA ASP A 319 3.40 -16.63 -2.99
C ASP A 319 4.12 -15.30 -3.27
N ARG A 320 4.04 -14.37 -2.32
CA ARG A 320 4.75 -13.08 -2.34
C ARG A 320 5.25 -12.76 -0.94
N MET A 321 6.46 -12.25 -0.86
CA MET A 321 7.04 -11.82 0.41
C MET A 321 7.97 -10.63 0.18
N GLY A 322 7.85 -9.63 1.06
CA GLY A 322 8.85 -8.60 1.24
C GLY A 322 9.50 -8.71 2.61
N ALA A 323 10.74 -8.27 2.73
CA ALA A 323 11.42 -8.14 4.01
C ALA A 323 12.07 -6.77 4.15
N PHE A 324 12.25 -6.32 5.39
CA PHE A 324 12.98 -5.11 5.71
C PHE A 324 13.72 -5.27 7.04
N VAL A 325 14.80 -4.52 7.19
CA VAL A 325 15.53 -4.45 8.44
C VAL A 325 14.80 -3.58 9.46
N TYR A 326 14.90 -3.90 10.73
CA TYR A 326 14.34 -3.09 11.81
C TYR A 326 14.94 -1.67 11.78
N SER A 327 14.06 -0.69 11.82
CA SER A 327 14.40 0.73 11.98
C SER A 327 14.04 1.19 13.39
N HIS A 328 15.00 1.80 14.09
CA HIS A 328 14.87 2.24 15.49
C HIS A 328 14.15 3.59 15.57
N GLU A 329 12.82 3.57 15.41
CA GLU A 329 11.98 4.75 15.23
C GLU A 329 11.66 5.47 16.54
N MET A 330 12.04 6.72 16.65
CA MET A 330 11.81 7.59 17.82
C MET A 330 10.34 7.62 18.24
N GLY A 331 10.09 7.53 19.55
CA GLY A 331 8.76 7.54 20.14
C GLY A 331 7.99 6.21 20.05
N THR A 332 8.54 5.17 19.41
CA THR A 332 7.97 3.84 19.46
C THR A 332 8.30 3.11 20.76
N TYR A 333 7.49 2.14 21.15
CA TYR A 333 7.75 1.36 22.36
C TYR A 333 9.12 0.65 22.29
N ALA A 334 9.50 0.12 21.14
CA ALA A 334 10.80 -0.54 20.98
C ALA A 334 11.95 0.44 21.19
N HIS A 335 11.86 1.65 20.64
CA HIS A 335 12.86 2.71 20.84
C HIS A 335 13.01 3.10 22.32
N GLU A 336 11.90 3.24 23.04
CA GLU A 336 11.91 3.64 24.46
C GLU A 336 12.35 2.52 25.42
N THR A 337 12.23 1.25 24.99
CA THR A 337 12.37 0.10 25.91
C THR A 337 13.59 -0.76 25.62
N TYR A 338 13.99 -0.89 24.36
CA TYR A 338 15.06 -1.77 23.93
C TYR A 338 16.24 -0.98 23.39
N ALA A 339 17.45 -1.46 23.63
CA ALA A 339 18.62 -0.99 22.92
C ALA A 339 18.64 -1.62 21.52
N ASP A 340 19.04 -0.87 20.51
CA ASP A 340 19.27 -1.41 19.15
C ASP A 340 20.64 -2.09 19.13
N ASP A 341 20.68 -3.33 19.60
CA ASP A 341 21.88 -4.09 19.93
C ASP A 341 22.39 -4.98 18.78
N ILE A 342 21.65 -5.05 17.67
CA ILE A 342 22.02 -5.86 16.50
C ILE A 342 22.69 -4.96 15.45
N PRO A 343 23.95 -5.23 15.07
CA PRO A 343 24.64 -4.46 14.03
C PRO A 343 23.88 -4.46 12.69
N LEU A 344 23.96 -3.35 11.95
CA LEU A 344 23.23 -3.19 10.69
C LEU A 344 23.62 -4.22 9.64
N ASP A 345 24.90 -4.60 9.58
CA ASP A 345 25.40 -5.64 8.68
C ASP A 345 24.80 -7.01 8.98
N VAL A 346 24.58 -7.35 10.25
CA VAL A 346 23.89 -8.59 10.65
C VAL A 346 22.41 -8.54 10.26
N LYS A 347 21.73 -7.39 10.48
CA LYS A 347 20.33 -7.21 10.04
C LYS A 347 20.20 -7.39 8.54
N GLN A 348 21.13 -6.80 7.76
CA GLN A 348 21.15 -6.87 6.31
C GLN A 348 21.43 -8.30 5.82
N GLU A 349 22.43 -8.98 6.39
CA GLU A 349 22.74 -10.38 6.07
C GLU A 349 21.51 -11.28 6.26
N ARG A 350 20.81 -11.13 7.39
CA ARG A 350 19.58 -11.88 7.65
C ARG A 350 18.50 -11.59 6.63
N MET A 351 18.31 -10.32 6.27
CA MET A 351 17.35 -9.94 5.24
C MET A 351 17.70 -10.56 3.87
N ASP A 352 18.98 -10.52 3.48
CA ASP A 352 19.43 -11.07 2.21
C ASP A 352 19.25 -12.59 2.15
N ARG A 353 19.53 -13.32 3.24
CA ARG A 353 19.26 -14.77 3.35
C ARG A 353 17.77 -15.08 3.23
N LEU A 354 16.93 -14.28 3.89
CA LEU A 354 15.49 -14.43 3.84
C LEU A 354 14.94 -14.22 2.44
N MET A 355 15.38 -13.14 1.77
CA MET A 355 14.96 -12.82 0.41
C MET A 355 15.47 -13.85 -0.61
N SER A 356 16.72 -14.33 -0.48
CA SER A 356 17.26 -15.39 -1.34
C SER A 356 16.43 -16.69 -1.22
N THR A 357 16.01 -17.04 0.00
CA THR A 357 15.13 -18.20 0.20
C THR A 357 13.76 -18.00 -0.47
N GLN A 358 13.21 -16.80 -0.41
CA GLN A 358 11.94 -16.48 -1.08
C GLN A 358 12.07 -16.45 -2.61
N GLU A 359 13.20 -16.01 -3.15
CA GLU A 359 13.48 -16.04 -4.59
C GLU A 359 13.46 -17.47 -5.15
N GLU A 360 14.09 -18.42 -4.45
CA GLU A 360 14.03 -19.83 -4.82
C GLU A 360 12.59 -20.36 -4.85
N ILE A 361 11.81 -20.04 -3.80
CA ILE A 361 10.40 -20.44 -3.69
C ILE A 361 9.57 -19.79 -4.80
N ALA A 362 9.77 -18.50 -5.08
CA ALA A 362 9.05 -17.78 -6.14
C ALA A 362 9.32 -18.39 -7.52
N ALA A 363 10.58 -18.71 -7.82
CA ALA A 363 10.94 -19.37 -9.08
C ALA A 363 10.23 -20.72 -9.26
N GLU A 364 10.21 -21.57 -8.24
CA GLU A 364 9.50 -22.84 -8.27
C GLU A 364 7.98 -22.69 -8.46
N LEU A 365 7.37 -21.74 -7.73
CA LEU A 365 5.93 -21.47 -7.84
C LEU A 365 5.57 -20.89 -9.20
N ASN A 366 6.44 -20.08 -9.80
CA ASN A 366 6.24 -19.52 -11.14
C ASN A 366 6.34 -20.58 -12.23
N VAL A 367 7.32 -21.48 -12.16
CA VAL A 367 7.42 -22.64 -13.08
C VAL A 367 6.16 -23.50 -13.03
N ALA A 368 5.53 -23.68 -11.87
CA ALA A 368 4.29 -24.42 -11.72
C ALA A 368 3.06 -23.75 -12.37
N LYS A 369 3.16 -22.51 -12.82
CA LYS A 369 2.12 -21.79 -13.57
C LYS A 369 2.19 -22.02 -15.08
N ILE A 370 3.29 -22.53 -15.61
CA ILE A 370 3.47 -22.76 -17.06
C ILE A 370 2.40 -23.74 -17.56
N GLY A 371 1.77 -23.41 -18.69
CA GLY A 371 0.66 -24.14 -19.28
C GLY A 371 -0.72 -23.87 -18.65
N ARG A 372 -0.79 -23.00 -17.64
CA ARG A 372 -2.06 -22.57 -17.04
C ARG A 372 -2.53 -21.27 -17.68
N THR A 373 -3.86 -21.13 -17.78
CA THR A 373 -4.50 -19.90 -18.28
C THR A 373 -5.05 -19.08 -17.10
N PHE A 374 -4.76 -17.77 -17.11
CA PHE A 374 -5.22 -16.82 -16.09
C PHE A 374 -6.00 -15.67 -16.74
N LYS A 375 -7.05 -15.20 -16.06
CA LYS A 375 -7.67 -13.90 -16.35
C LYS A 375 -6.65 -12.82 -16.02
N THR A 376 -6.19 -12.08 -17.02
CA THR A 376 -5.10 -11.09 -16.91
C THR A 376 -5.62 -9.71 -17.26
N LEU A 377 -5.43 -8.73 -16.38
CA LEU A 377 -5.72 -7.31 -16.60
C LEU A 377 -4.48 -6.66 -17.21
N ILE A 378 -4.62 -6.00 -18.36
CA ILE A 378 -3.52 -5.27 -18.98
C ILE A 378 -3.36 -3.91 -18.31
N ASP A 379 -2.26 -3.70 -17.62
CA ASP A 379 -1.98 -2.46 -16.86
C ASP A 379 -1.30 -1.38 -17.71
N ARG A 380 -0.38 -1.76 -18.60
CA ARG A 380 0.37 -0.81 -19.41
C ARG A 380 0.88 -1.41 -20.72
N ASN A 381 1.27 -0.50 -21.58
CA ASN A 381 1.81 -0.80 -22.91
C ASN A 381 3.27 -0.32 -22.96
N GLU A 382 4.23 -1.24 -23.00
CA GLU A 382 5.67 -0.98 -23.13
C GLU A 382 6.15 -1.20 -24.57
N GLU A 383 7.44 -0.99 -24.84
CA GLU A 383 7.96 -1.01 -26.22
C GLU A 383 7.72 -2.37 -26.92
N GLU A 384 8.05 -3.48 -26.26
CA GLU A 384 7.96 -4.83 -26.82
C GLU A 384 6.80 -5.65 -26.26
N TYR A 385 6.25 -5.27 -25.10
CA TYR A 385 5.27 -6.05 -24.37
C TYR A 385 4.04 -5.22 -23.99
N PHE A 386 2.90 -5.90 -23.92
CA PHE A 386 1.85 -5.54 -23.02
C PHE A 386 2.13 -6.15 -21.65
N VAL A 387 2.03 -5.36 -20.61
CA VAL A 387 2.27 -5.80 -19.24
C VAL A 387 0.95 -5.85 -18.52
N GLY A 388 0.65 -7.01 -17.96
CA GLY A 388 -0.59 -7.24 -17.19
C GLY A 388 -0.28 -7.94 -15.88
N ARG A 389 -1.32 -8.24 -15.14
CA ARG A 389 -1.25 -9.02 -13.89
C ARG A 389 -2.52 -9.85 -13.70
N THR A 390 -2.37 -10.85 -12.88
CA THR A 390 -3.46 -11.76 -12.54
C THR A 390 -4.20 -11.30 -11.26
N GLU A 391 -5.29 -11.98 -10.91
CA GLU A 391 -5.96 -11.76 -9.61
C GLU A 391 -5.04 -12.00 -8.40
N TYR A 392 -3.91 -12.66 -8.59
CA TYR A 392 -2.96 -13.02 -7.56
C TYR A 392 -1.85 -11.98 -7.33
N ASP A 393 -1.88 -10.88 -8.07
CA ASP A 393 -0.79 -9.91 -8.08
C ASP A 393 -1.32 -8.48 -7.91
N SER A 394 -0.76 -7.77 -6.93
CA SER A 394 -1.06 -6.36 -6.67
C SER A 394 -0.25 -5.47 -7.61
N PRO A 395 -0.83 -4.37 -8.13
CA PRO A 395 -0.09 -3.44 -8.98
C PRO A 395 1.13 -2.86 -8.25
N GLU A 396 2.19 -2.61 -9.00
CA GLU A 396 3.44 -1.93 -8.59
C GLU A 396 4.34 -2.70 -7.62
N VAL A 397 3.87 -3.77 -6.98
CA VAL A 397 4.63 -4.46 -5.92
C VAL A 397 4.76 -5.97 -6.10
N ASP A 398 3.95 -6.58 -6.96
CA ASP A 398 3.97 -8.03 -7.20
C ASP A 398 4.36 -8.35 -8.65
N GLN A 399 4.25 -9.60 -9.02
CA GLN A 399 4.65 -10.16 -10.31
C GLN A 399 3.81 -9.62 -11.46
N GLU A 400 4.44 -9.52 -12.63
CA GLU A 400 3.82 -9.10 -13.87
C GLU A 400 3.70 -10.26 -14.88
N VAL A 401 2.79 -10.10 -15.83
CA VAL A 401 2.63 -10.98 -16.98
C VAL A 401 2.99 -10.21 -18.24
N LEU A 402 4.06 -10.63 -18.91
CA LEU A 402 4.58 -10.02 -20.12
C LEU A 402 4.02 -10.74 -21.37
N ILE A 403 3.31 -10.02 -22.24
CA ILE A 403 2.68 -10.54 -23.44
C ILE A 403 3.31 -9.85 -24.65
N SER A 404 3.96 -10.61 -25.54
CA SER A 404 4.61 -10.06 -26.72
C SER A 404 3.61 -9.36 -27.64
N LYS A 405 3.91 -8.14 -28.07
CA LYS A 405 3.10 -7.40 -29.04
C LYS A 405 3.09 -8.02 -30.43
N GLN A 406 4.09 -8.82 -30.76
CA GLN A 406 4.12 -9.54 -32.03
C GLN A 406 3.02 -10.59 -32.09
N ASP A 407 2.72 -11.23 -30.94
CA ASP A 407 1.72 -12.30 -30.84
C ASP A 407 0.31 -11.76 -30.58
N ALA A 408 0.20 -10.58 -29.96
CA ALA A 408 -1.10 -10.00 -29.56
C ALA A 408 -1.17 -8.47 -29.77
N PRO A 409 -1.08 -7.96 -31.02
CA PRO A 409 -0.97 -6.52 -31.28
C PRO A 409 -2.25 -5.71 -30.98
N HIS A 410 -3.36 -6.36 -30.65
CA HIS A 410 -4.67 -5.75 -30.47
C HIS A 410 -5.13 -5.63 -29.01
N LEU A 411 -4.24 -5.92 -28.04
CA LEU A 411 -4.60 -5.76 -26.63
C LEU A 411 -4.76 -4.29 -26.26
N GLU A 412 -5.68 -4.04 -25.36
CA GLU A 412 -5.98 -2.70 -24.85
C GLU A 412 -5.73 -2.64 -23.34
N VAL A 413 -5.05 -1.57 -22.90
CA VAL A 413 -4.84 -1.28 -21.48
C VAL A 413 -6.18 -1.12 -20.76
N GLY A 414 -6.28 -1.68 -19.56
CA GLY A 414 -7.49 -1.68 -18.75
C GLY A 414 -8.52 -2.76 -19.13
N ASN A 415 -8.21 -3.65 -20.06
CA ASN A 415 -9.08 -4.78 -20.40
C ASN A 415 -8.52 -6.11 -19.92
N PHE A 416 -9.43 -7.05 -19.69
CA PHE A 416 -9.11 -8.41 -19.26
C PHE A 416 -9.02 -9.35 -20.44
N TYR A 417 -8.04 -10.23 -20.40
CA TYR A 417 -7.84 -11.27 -21.43
C TYR A 417 -7.46 -12.61 -20.76
N PRO A 418 -7.88 -13.74 -21.33
CA PRO A 418 -7.35 -15.04 -20.92
C PRO A 418 -5.93 -15.22 -21.49
N VAL A 419 -4.95 -15.37 -20.60
CA VAL A 419 -3.53 -15.51 -20.97
C VAL A 419 -3.00 -16.84 -20.47
N GLU A 420 -2.49 -17.66 -21.38
CA GLU A 420 -1.75 -18.88 -21.07
C GLU A 420 -0.29 -18.53 -20.78
N ILE A 421 0.24 -19.00 -19.67
CA ILE A 421 1.64 -18.78 -19.30
C ILE A 421 2.51 -19.79 -20.07
N THR A 422 3.44 -19.28 -20.86
CA THR A 422 4.34 -20.07 -21.73
C THR A 422 5.73 -20.27 -21.14
N SER A 423 6.20 -19.30 -20.35
CA SER A 423 7.46 -19.37 -19.60
C SER A 423 7.41 -18.47 -18.36
N ALA A 424 8.38 -18.66 -17.49
CA ALA A 424 8.46 -17.90 -16.24
C ALA A 424 9.94 -17.74 -15.83
N ASP A 425 10.25 -16.61 -15.19
CA ASP A 425 11.47 -16.44 -14.42
C ASP A 425 11.16 -16.23 -12.93
N THR A 426 12.13 -15.77 -12.15
CA THR A 426 11.97 -15.56 -10.70
C THR A 426 10.93 -14.48 -10.40
N PHE A 427 10.85 -13.44 -11.23
CA PHE A 427 10.06 -12.25 -10.95
C PHE A 427 8.83 -12.13 -11.85
N ASP A 428 8.90 -12.57 -13.11
CA ASP A 428 7.85 -12.35 -14.10
C ASP A 428 7.38 -13.62 -14.80
N LEU A 429 6.17 -13.54 -15.34
CA LEU A 429 5.57 -14.56 -16.20
C LEU A 429 5.53 -14.06 -17.64
N TYR A 430 5.73 -14.97 -18.58
CA TYR A 430 5.55 -14.70 -20.00
C TYR A 430 4.36 -15.49 -20.52
N GLY A 431 3.49 -14.85 -21.27
CA GLY A 431 2.25 -15.47 -21.70
C GLY A 431 1.83 -15.09 -23.11
N GLN A 432 0.88 -15.84 -23.62
CA GLN A 432 0.20 -15.60 -24.89
C GLN A 432 -1.31 -15.64 -24.68
N LEU A 433 -2.09 -15.06 -25.62
CA LEU A 433 -3.53 -15.20 -25.57
C LEU A 433 -3.92 -16.67 -25.64
N ALA A 434 -4.77 -17.12 -24.71
CA ALA A 434 -5.36 -18.45 -24.78
C ALA A 434 -6.28 -18.55 -26.01
N GLN A 435 -6.19 -19.68 -26.70
CA GLN A 435 -7.00 -19.95 -27.92
C GLN A 435 -8.48 -20.24 -27.57
#